data_b8cb02ecc5c635114391df35874e045d
#
_entry.id   b8cb02ecc5c635114391df35874e045d
#
_cell.length_a   1.000
_cell.length_b   1.000
_cell.length_c   1.000
_cell.angle_alpha   90.00
_cell.angle_beta   90.00
_cell.angle_gamma   90.00
#
_symmetry.space_group_name_H-M   'P 1'
#
loop_
_entity.id
_entity.type
_entity.pdbx_description
1 polymer ?
#
loop_
_entity_poly.entity_id
_entity_poly.type
_entity_poly.pdbx_seq_one_letter_code
_entity_poly.pdbx_strand_id
1 'polypeptide(L)'
;MSYTINKEFALGANEGSSQVANRLYIILHDVGAESGARANAAYFKNNIAAEVAYTAFVVGDGGQVYQVGEPGYVQWGAGAVANANSPVQIELGHTSDPETFKKDYAVYIELARDMAAQYGIPTSLDAGGAGTPGIKSHLWVTQHIWGDHTDPYGYLARWGITKEKLAADLANGTTTVDASTSAPAAQSARPQATVSGNVNVRYGLHLLGGSWLDEVTNFGSGDNGFAGMPNYQHDLLYIKVDHGSVKYRVHTVQSGWLPWVAKGDRNDTVNGCAGNAGEVIDGVQIIFLTPAGESYKQAYYRSQTTQRAGWLGVVCDDGTSLPQYTDTYAGMFGEPLDRLQISISSINPF
;
A
#
# COMPACT_ATOMS: atom_id res chain seq x y z
N MET A 1 -2.66 2.98 30.12
CA MET A 1 -2.64 3.96 29.01
C MET A 1 -1.41 4.83 29.15
N SER A 2 -0.53 4.79 28.17
CA SER A 2 0.68 5.64 28.12
C SER A 2 0.41 6.98 27.42
N TYR A 3 -0.80 7.18 26.87
CA TYR A 3 -1.21 8.36 26.12
C TYR A 3 -2.34 9.13 26.81
N THR A 4 -2.46 10.41 26.43
CA THR A 4 -3.57 11.30 26.85
C THR A 4 -4.37 11.71 25.61
N ILE A 5 -5.69 11.67 25.71
CA ILE A 5 -6.57 12.08 24.60
C ILE A 5 -6.77 13.61 24.67
N ASN A 6 -6.33 14.29 23.61
CA ASN A 6 -6.55 15.72 23.42
C ASN A 6 -7.88 15.93 22.68
N LYS A 7 -8.78 16.71 23.26
CA LYS A 7 -10.12 17.01 22.72
C LYS A 7 -10.22 18.37 22.03
N GLU A 8 -9.09 19.02 21.70
CA GLU A 8 -9.08 20.34 21.06
C GLU A 8 -9.94 20.39 19.79
N PHE A 9 -9.98 19.29 19.04
CA PHE A 9 -10.73 19.18 17.78
C PHE A 9 -11.96 18.27 17.88
N ALA A 10 -12.41 17.95 19.09
CA ALA A 10 -13.58 17.10 19.24
C ALA A 10 -14.84 17.77 18.63
N LEU A 11 -15.63 16.96 17.93
CA LEU A 11 -16.90 17.40 17.37
C LEU A 11 -17.90 17.70 18.48
N GLY A 12 -18.69 18.74 18.28
CA GLY A 12 -19.78 19.11 19.20
C GLY A 12 -21.01 18.21 19.02
N ALA A 13 -21.98 18.36 19.89
CA ALA A 13 -23.19 17.52 19.95
C ALA A 13 -24.03 17.49 18.66
N ASN A 14 -23.90 18.50 17.81
CA ASN A 14 -24.64 18.60 16.54
C ASN A 14 -23.72 18.46 15.32
N GLU A 15 -22.52 17.95 15.48
CA GLU A 15 -21.52 17.76 14.42
C GLU A 15 -21.27 16.27 14.24
N GLY A 16 -21.08 15.84 12.99
CA GLY A 16 -20.88 14.44 12.64
C GLY A 16 -22.16 13.61 12.77
N SER A 17 -22.01 12.29 12.90
CA SER A 17 -23.14 11.37 12.98
C SER A 17 -23.61 11.18 14.43
N SER A 18 -24.92 11.22 14.64
CA SER A 18 -25.56 10.81 15.89
C SER A 18 -25.95 9.34 15.95
N GLN A 19 -25.70 8.58 14.87
CA GLN A 19 -26.02 7.17 14.79
C GLN A 19 -25.02 6.35 15.61
N VAL A 20 -25.51 5.47 16.48
CA VAL A 20 -24.67 4.49 17.18
C VAL A 20 -24.18 3.42 16.21
N ALA A 21 -22.91 3.14 16.24
CA ALA A 21 -22.30 2.10 15.41
C ALA A 21 -22.42 0.71 16.04
N ASN A 22 -22.51 -0.32 15.20
CA ASN A 22 -22.38 -1.70 15.64
C ASN A 22 -20.92 -1.97 16.06
N ARG A 23 -20.73 -2.97 16.94
CA ARG A 23 -19.41 -3.28 17.52
C ARG A 23 -18.76 -4.46 16.80
N LEU A 24 -18.50 -4.31 15.49
CA LEU A 24 -17.81 -5.33 14.71
C LEU A 24 -16.35 -5.02 14.46
N TYR A 25 -16.00 -3.76 14.15
CA TYR A 25 -14.65 -3.42 13.71
C TYR A 25 -14.05 -2.28 14.52
N ILE A 26 -12.73 -2.34 14.75
CA ILE A 26 -11.88 -1.14 14.88
C ILE A 26 -11.19 -0.99 13.53
N ILE A 27 -11.34 0.13 12.84
CA ILE A 27 -10.72 0.33 11.54
C ILE A 27 -9.47 1.18 11.68
N LEU A 28 -8.38 0.71 11.07
CA LEU A 28 -7.07 1.33 11.06
C LEU A 28 -6.82 1.99 9.71
N HIS A 29 -6.43 3.28 9.78
CA HIS A 29 -6.10 4.14 8.64
C HIS A 29 -4.71 4.75 8.78
N ASP A 30 -4.21 5.33 7.72
CA ASP A 30 -3.20 6.39 7.76
C ASP A 30 -3.72 7.61 6.96
N VAL A 31 -3.24 8.80 7.30
CA VAL A 31 -3.80 10.05 6.76
C VAL A 31 -3.55 10.27 5.25
N GLY A 32 -2.81 9.39 4.58
CA GLY A 32 -2.57 9.42 3.14
C GLY A 32 -1.76 10.62 2.63
N ALA A 33 -1.29 11.50 3.52
CA ALA A 33 -0.55 12.71 3.17
C ALA A 33 0.60 12.94 4.17
N GLU A 34 1.66 13.64 3.75
CA GLU A 34 2.79 14.01 4.62
C GLU A 34 2.37 15.12 5.60
N SER A 35 1.53 14.76 6.56
CA SER A 35 1.03 15.67 7.60
C SER A 35 0.81 14.96 8.93
N GLY A 36 1.06 15.68 10.03
CA GLY A 36 0.93 15.15 11.37
C GLY A 36 -0.51 15.08 11.88
N ALA A 37 -0.70 14.52 13.08
CA ALA A 37 -2.01 14.26 13.64
C ALA A 37 -2.80 15.53 13.92
N ARG A 38 -2.16 16.57 14.46
CA ARG A 38 -2.84 17.82 14.80
C ARG A 38 -3.44 18.49 13.55
N ALA A 39 -2.69 18.50 12.46
CA ALA A 39 -3.15 19.11 11.20
C ALA A 39 -4.36 18.38 10.62
N ASN A 40 -4.35 17.04 10.65
CA ASN A 40 -5.47 16.23 10.15
C ASN A 40 -6.71 16.32 11.06
N ALA A 41 -6.54 16.29 12.37
CA ALA A 41 -7.65 16.49 13.32
C ALA A 41 -8.30 17.87 13.13
N ALA A 42 -7.50 18.92 12.96
CA ALA A 42 -7.99 20.26 12.63
C ALA A 42 -8.72 20.30 11.28
N TYR A 43 -8.20 19.60 10.27
CA TYR A 43 -8.85 19.49 8.97
C TYR A 43 -10.24 18.86 9.06
N PHE A 44 -10.37 17.72 9.75
CA PHE A 44 -11.66 17.06 9.96
C PHE A 44 -12.65 17.98 10.69
N LYS A 45 -12.23 18.61 11.80
CA LYS A 45 -13.06 19.53 12.55
C LYS A 45 -13.55 20.72 11.72
N ASN A 46 -12.64 21.35 11.00
CA ASN A 46 -12.95 22.58 10.24
C ASN A 46 -13.81 22.33 9.00
N ASN A 47 -13.82 21.12 8.48
CA ASN A 47 -14.56 20.76 7.26
C ASN A 47 -15.79 19.88 7.52
N ILE A 48 -16.15 19.62 8.77
CA ILE A 48 -17.28 18.72 9.10
C ILE A 48 -18.61 19.19 8.50
N ALA A 49 -18.84 20.49 8.37
CA ALA A 49 -20.03 21.04 7.74
C ALA A 49 -20.15 20.75 6.22
N ALA A 50 -19.03 20.41 5.57
CA ALA A 50 -18.99 19.98 4.16
C ALA A 50 -19.13 18.45 4.01
N GLU A 51 -19.47 17.76 5.10
CA GLU A 51 -19.63 16.29 5.14
C GLU A 51 -18.40 15.52 4.63
N VAL A 52 -17.19 16.06 4.87
CA VAL A 52 -15.94 15.36 4.57
C VAL A 52 -15.73 14.19 5.53
N ALA A 53 -14.85 13.27 5.15
CA ALA A 53 -14.48 12.15 5.99
C ALA A 53 -13.94 12.61 7.36
N TYR A 54 -14.20 11.83 8.40
CA TYR A 54 -13.56 11.97 9.71
C TYR A 54 -13.53 10.60 10.43
N THR A 55 -12.58 10.48 11.37
CA THR A 55 -12.42 9.30 12.22
C THR A 55 -12.60 9.68 13.69
N ALA A 56 -12.62 8.69 14.60
CA ALA A 56 -12.70 8.97 16.03
C ALA A 56 -11.43 9.61 16.55
N PHE A 57 -10.28 9.10 16.09
CA PHE A 57 -8.98 9.55 16.58
C PHE A 57 -7.98 9.74 15.44
N VAL A 58 -7.06 10.69 15.67
CA VAL A 58 -5.84 10.84 14.87
C VAL A 58 -4.64 10.76 15.82
N VAL A 59 -3.71 9.83 15.55
CA VAL A 59 -2.48 9.60 16.33
C VAL A 59 -1.28 10.09 15.54
N GLY A 60 -0.35 10.80 16.18
CA GLY A 60 0.87 11.29 15.55
C GLY A 60 1.60 12.31 16.41
N ASP A 61 2.48 13.09 15.79
CA ASP A 61 3.19 14.22 16.41
C ASP A 61 3.98 13.85 17.69
N GLY A 62 4.56 12.64 17.70
CA GLY A 62 5.32 12.13 18.84
C GLY A 62 4.47 11.45 19.91
N GLY A 63 3.39 10.76 19.49
CA GLY A 63 2.50 9.99 20.35
C GLY A 63 1.31 10.79 20.89
N GLN A 64 0.95 11.91 20.27
CA GLN A 64 -0.27 12.63 20.58
C GLN A 64 -1.50 11.89 20.04
N VAL A 65 -2.61 11.95 20.79
CA VAL A 65 -3.90 11.42 20.35
C VAL A 65 -4.90 12.55 20.34
N TYR A 66 -5.41 12.89 19.17
CA TYR A 66 -6.49 13.87 19.01
C TYR A 66 -7.81 13.14 18.79
N GLN A 67 -8.80 13.41 19.64
CA GLN A 67 -10.17 13.00 19.42
C GLN A 67 -10.84 13.98 18.46
N VAL A 68 -11.50 13.44 17.43
CA VAL A 68 -12.38 14.19 16.53
C VAL A 68 -13.81 13.67 16.68
N GLY A 69 -14.13 12.48 16.21
CA GLY A 69 -15.43 11.86 16.40
C GLY A 69 -15.60 11.28 17.81
N GLU A 70 -16.84 11.19 18.29
CA GLU A 70 -17.13 10.52 19.55
C GLU A 70 -17.09 9.00 19.33
N PRO A 71 -16.26 8.23 20.08
CA PRO A 71 -16.22 6.78 19.99
C PRO A 71 -17.58 6.16 20.31
N GLY A 72 -17.97 5.11 19.59
CA GLY A 72 -19.27 4.45 19.72
C GLY A 72 -20.30 4.93 18.71
N TYR A 73 -20.07 6.05 18.06
CA TYR A 73 -20.91 6.55 16.97
C TYR A 73 -20.28 6.31 15.62
N VAL A 74 -21.10 6.37 14.57
CA VAL A 74 -20.63 6.25 13.18
C VAL A 74 -19.66 7.38 12.84
N GLN A 75 -18.50 7.04 12.30
CA GLN A 75 -17.59 7.99 11.65
C GLN A 75 -17.62 7.76 10.13
N TRP A 76 -17.12 8.72 9.34
CA TRP A 76 -17.24 8.71 7.88
C TRP A 76 -15.88 8.45 7.19
N GLY A 77 -15.13 7.44 7.65
CA GLY A 77 -13.79 7.16 7.14
C GLY A 77 -13.68 5.94 6.20
N ALA A 78 -14.70 5.06 6.12
CA ALA A 78 -14.53 3.76 5.48
C ALA A 78 -15.74 3.29 4.63
N GLY A 79 -16.59 4.22 4.18
CA GLY A 79 -17.82 3.90 3.45
C GLY A 79 -18.98 3.41 4.33
N ALA A 80 -20.21 3.60 3.87
CA ALA A 80 -21.41 3.52 4.68
C ALA A 80 -21.55 2.22 5.49
N VAL A 81 -21.29 1.06 4.87
CA VAL A 81 -21.46 -0.25 5.53
C VAL A 81 -20.39 -0.46 6.61
N ALA A 82 -19.13 -0.16 6.32
CA ALA A 82 -18.03 -0.29 7.28
C ALA A 82 -18.17 0.73 8.42
N ASN A 83 -18.54 1.97 8.11
CA ASN A 83 -18.82 3.02 9.09
C ASN A 83 -19.89 2.61 10.09
N ALA A 84 -21.01 2.05 9.62
CA ALA A 84 -22.10 1.60 10.48
C ALA A 84 -21.72 0.43 11.41
N ASN A 85 -20.64 -0.28 11.11
CA ASN A 85 -20.15 -1.44 11.86
C ASN A 85 -18.86 -1.18 12.66
N SER A 86 -18.37 0.06 12.68
CA SER A 86 -17.14 0.44 13.39
C SER A 86 -17.41 1.55 14.41
N PRO A 87 -17.39 1.24 15.73
CA PRO A 87 -17.51 2.24 16.76
C PRO A 87 -16.27 3.13 16.90
N VAL A 88 -15.14 2.71 16.33
CA VAL A 88 -13.88 3.46 16.35
C VAL A 88 -13.08 3.26 15.07
N GLN A 89 -12.68 4.37 14.47
CA GLN A 89 -11.73 4.43 13.37
C GLN A 89 -10.56 5.31 13.81
N ILE A 90 -9.33 4.92 13.47
CA ILE A 90 -8.10 5.55 13.95
C ILE A 90 -7.18 5.85 12.78
N GLU A 91 -6.82 7.12 12.60
CA GLU A 91 -5.82 7.58 11.65
C GLU A 91 -4.42 7.58 12.28
N LEU A 92 -3.41 7.23 11.50
CA LEU A 92 -2.01 7.43 11.83
C LEU A 92 -1.45 8.59 10.99
N GLY A 93 -1.01 9.66 11.66
CA GLY A 93 -0.35 10.80 11.04
C GLY A 93 1.01 10.40 10.45
N HIS A 94 1.43 11.10 9.39
CA HIS A 94 2.71 10.87 8.77
C HIS A 94 3.81 11.74 9.38
N THR A 95 5.01 11.19 9.44
CA THR A 95 6.25 11.87 9.82
C THR A 95 7.42 11.30 9.00
N SER A 96 8.48 12.06 8.85
CA SER A 96 9.75 11.59 8.29
C SER A 96 10.82 11.32 9.37
N ASP A 97 10.49 11.58 10.65
CA ASP A 97 11.41 11.36 11.78
C ASP A 97 11.17 9.98 12.41
N PRO A 98 12.19 9.10 12.44
CA PRO A 98 12.06 7.74 12.98
C PRO A 98 11.69 7.68 14.47
N GLU A 99 12.19 8.61 15.29
CA GLU A 99 11.89 8.62 16.73
C GLU A 99 10.48 9.10 17.01
N THR A 100 9.95 10.00 16.19
CA THR A 100 8.55 10.40 16.20
C THR A 100 7.67 9.24 15.79
N PHE A 101 7.97 8.60 14.64
CA PHE A 101 7.19 7.44 14.16
C PHE A 101 7.12 6.32 15.20
N LYS A 102 8.22 6.01 15.86
CA LYS A 102 8.26 4.96 16.88
C LYS A 102 7.29 5.22 18.03
N LYS A 103 7.17 6.49 18.47
CA LYS A 103 6.20 6.92 19.50
C LYS A 103 4.77 6.87 18.97
N ASP A 104 4.55 7.37 17.77
CA ASP A 104 3.25 7.41 17.12
C ASP A 104 2.71 5.99 16.91
N TYR A 105 3.52 5.09 16.38
CA TYR A 105 3.15 3.71 16.18
C TYR A 105 2.84 2.97 17.49
N ALA A 106 3.65 3.18 18.54
CA ALA A 106 3.39 2.57 19.83
C ALA A 106 2.04 2.99 20.40
N VAL A 107 1.72 4.28 20.33
CA VAL A 107 0.44 4.83 20.79
C VAL A 107 -0.72 4.38 19.90
N TYR A 108 -0.52 4.32 18.58
CA TYR A 108 -1.52 3.83 17.64
C TYR A 108 -1.96 2.39 17.96
N ILE A 109 -1.00 1.51 18.23
CA ILE A 109 -1.26 0.12 18.65
C ILE A 109 -1.94 0.07 20.01
N GLU A 110 -1.45 0.82 21.01
CA GLU A 110 -2.05 0.84 22.35
C GLU A 110 -3.50 1.32 22.30
N LEU A 111 -3.77 2.43 21.61
CA LEU A 111 -5.12 2.98 21.43
C LEU A 111 -6.05 1.97 20.73
N ALA A 112 -5.59 1.34 19.65
CA ALA A 112 -6.39 0.33 18.92
C ALA A 112 -6.78 -0.85 19.84
N ARG A 113 -5.84 -1.33 20.67
CA ARG A 113 -6.06 -2.41 21.64
C ARG A 113 -7.02 -1.99 22.75
N ASP A 114 -6.86 -0.79 23.29
CA ASP A 114 -7.73 -0.25 24.35
C ASP A 114 -9.17 -0.09 23.84
N MET A 115 -9.34 0.42 22.62
CA MET A 115 -10.65 0.54 21.99
C MET A 115 -11.25 -0.83 21.67
N ALA A 116 -10.46 -1.77 21.20
CA ALA A 116 -10.91 -3.15 20.98
C ALA A 116 -11.41 -3.78 22.30
N ALA A 117 -10.68 -3.62 23.39
CA ALA A 117 -11.09 -4.10 24.71
C ALA A 117 -12.35 -3.40 25.22
N GLN A 118 -12.45 -2.08 25.06
CA GLN A 118 -13.61 -1.28 25.48
C GLN A 118 -14.90 -1.72 24.77
N TYR A 119 -14.84 -2.07 23.49
CA TYR A 119 -15.99 -2.47 22.71
C TYR A 119 -16.19 -3.99 22.61
N GLY A 120 -15.31 -4.78 23.25
CA GLY A 120 -15.40 -6.26 23.21
C GLY A 120 -15.08 -6.83 21.83
N ILE A 121 -14.22 -6.16 21.05
CA ILE A 121 -13.82 -6.56 19.70
C ILE A 121 -12.49 -7.30 19.78
N PRO A 122 -12.33 -8.47 19.12
CA PRO A 122 -11.05 -9.18 19.07
C PRO A 122 -9.93 -8.34 18.44
N THR A 123 -8.69 -8.50 18.94
CA THR A 123 -7.51 -7.81 18.38
C THR A 123 -6.94 -8.49 17.12
N SER A 124 -7.65 -9.46 16.55
CA SER A 124 -7.25 -10.15 15.31
C SER A 124 -7.32 -9.18 14.12
N LEU A 125 -6.18 -9.01 13.43
CA LEU A 125 -6.07 -8.15 12.26
C LEU A 125 -6.59 -8.84 11.01
N ASP A 126 -7.50 -8.19 10.28
CA ASP A 126 -8.02 -8.60 8.95
C ASP A 126 -8.53 -10.05 8.87
N ALA A 127 -8.94 -10.63 9.98
CA ALA A 127 -9.43 -11.99 9.99
C ALA A 127 -10.83 -12.13 9.41
N GLY A 128 -11.07 -13.18 8.64
CA GLY A 128 -12.38 -13.55 8.09
C GLY A 128 -12.96 -12.57 7.07
N GLY A 129 -14.20 -12.84 6.66
CA GLY A 129 -14.95 -11.98 5.74
C GLY A 129 -15.81 -10.94 6.45
N ALA A 130 -16.64 -10.20 5.69
CA ALA A 130 -17.62 -9.25 6.22
C ALA A 130 -18.50 -9.92 7.29
N GLY A 131 -18.73 -9.24 8.40
CA GLY A 131 -19.42 -9.79 9.57
C GLY A 131 -18.52 -10.45 10.62
N THR A 132 -17.24 -10.71 10.33
CA THR A 132 -16.29 -11.24 11.32
C THR A 132 -15.72 -10.10 12.19
N PRO A 133 -15.95 -10.08 13.52
CA PRO A 133 -15.42 -9.05 14.40
C PRO A 133 -13.88 -9.05 14.41
N GLY A 134 -13.29 -7.87 14.58
CA GLY A 134 -11.83 -7.73 14.71
C GLY A 134 -11.33 -6.33 14.36
N ILE A 135 -10.02 -6.14 14.48
CA ILE A 135 -9.34 -4.96 13.96
C ILE A 135 -9.16 -5.15 12.45
N LYS A 136 -9.52 -4.15 11.68
CA LYS A 136 -9.50 -4.19 10.21
C LYS A 136 -8.65 -3.06 9.67
N SER A 137 -7.86 -3.32 8.65
CA SER A 137 -7.27 -2.27 7.82
C SER A 137 -8.32 -1.70 6.86
N HIS A 138 -8.13 -0.46 6.38
CA HIS A 138 -8.98 0.06 5.31
C HIS A 138 -8.83 -0.78 4.02
N LEU A 139 -7.64 -1.34 3.75
CA LEU A 139 -7.46 -2.31 2.67
C LEU A 139 -8.39 -3.52 2.82
N TRP A 140 -8.56 -4.06 4.03
CA TRP A 140 -9.50 -5.17 4.26
C TRP A 140 -10.95 -4.74 3.96
N VAL A 141 -11.33 -3.51 4.33
CA VAL A 141 -12.67 -2.95 4.00
C VAL A 141 -12.85 -2.90 2.49
N THR A 142 -11.87 -2.41 1.75
CA THR A 142 -11.87 -2.40 0.28
C THR A 142 -12.07 -3.80 -0.32
N GLN A 143 -11.38 -4.80 0.23
CA GLN A 143 -11.41 -6.17 -0.31
C GLN A 143 -12.69 -6.94 0.02
N HIS A 144 -13.41 -6.60 1.11
CA HIS A 144 -14.52 -7.40 1.63
C HIS A 144 -15.85 -6.67 1.69
N ILE A 145 -15.86 -5.35 1.60
CA ILE A 145 -17.06 -4.53 1.75
C ILE A 145 -17.23 -3.57 0.59
N TRP A 146 -16.34 -2.55 0.49
CA TRP A 146 -16.40 -1.50 -0.53
C TRP A 146 -15.20 -0.58 -0.46
N GLY A 147 -14.82 0.02 -1.60
CA GLY A 147 -13.83 1.07 -1.70
C GLY A 147 -12.62 0.69 -2.56
N ASP A 148 -11.62 1.57 -2.55
CA ASP A 148 -10.38 1.46 -3.32
C ASP A 148 -9.15 1.82 -2.48
N HIS A 149 -9.32 2.02 -1.18
CA HIS A 149 -8.28 2.37 -0.24
C HIS A 149 -7.36 1.20 0.11
N THR A 150 -6.08 1.48 0.37
CA THR A 150 -5.05 0.47 0.64
C THR A 150 -4.32 0.66 1.98
N ASP A 151 -4.64 1.73 2.69
CA ASP A 151 -4.07 2.09 3.98
C ASP A 151 -4.41 1.05 5.09
N PRO A 152 -3.59 0.97 6.16
CA PRO A 152 -2.37 1.74 6.45
C PRO A 152 -1.07 1.09 5.96
N TYR A 153 -1.14 0.03 5.16
CA TYR A 153 0.02 -0.81 4.86
C TYR A 153 1.14 -0.11 4.09
N GLY A 154 0.78 0.82 3.18
CA GLY A 154 1.75 1.58 2.40
C GLY A 154 2.67 2.43 3.29
N TYR A 155 2.08 3.19 4.19
CA TYR A 155 2.83 4.01 5.15
C TYR A 155 3.62 3.17 6.15
N LEU A 156 3.00 2.14 6.73
CA LEU A 156 3.66 1.25 7.70
C LEU A 156 4.86 0.52 7.10
N ALA A 157 4.78 0.10 5.84
CA ALA A 157 5.88 -0.55 5.14
C ALA A 157 7.11 0.36 4.98
N ARG A 158 6.95 1.69 4.86
CA ARG A 158 8.06 2.67 4.84
C ARG A 158 8.91 2.59 6.09
N TRP A 159 8.34 2.15 7.21
CA TRP A 159 8.97 2.00 8.51
C TRP A 159 9.32 0.54 8.85
N GLY A 160 9.20 -0.37 7.88
CA GLY A 160 9.50 -1.78 8.08
C GLY A 160 8.44 -2.54 8.91
N ILE A 161 7.26 -1.97 9.10
CA ILE A 161 6.15 -2.64 9.76
C ILE A 161 5.37 -3.46 8.72
N THR A 162 5.54 -4.78 8.75
CA THR A 162 4.79 -5.71 7.91
C THR A 162 3.39 -5.98 8.48
N LYS A 163 2.52 -6.57 7.69
CA LYS A 163 1.19 -7.01 8.15
C LYS A 163 1.27 -7.97 9.34
N GLU A 164 2.20 -8.90 9.30
CA GLU A 164 2.45 -9.88 10.37
C GLU A 164 2.94 -9.20 11.64
N LYS A 165 3.83 -8.20 11.50
CA LYS A 165 4.29 -7.40 12.63
C LYS A 165 3.15 -6.60 13.24
N LEU A 166 2.35 -5.91 12.42
CA LEU A 166 1.17 -5.18 12.87
C LEU A 166 0.20 -6.12 13.61
N ALA A 167 -0.07 -7.30 13.07
CA ALA A 167 -0.94 -8.31 13.69
C ALA A 167 -0.37 -8.79 15.04
N ALA A 168 0.92 -9.03 15.13
CA ALA A 168 1.58 -9.44 16.37
C ALA A 168 1.54 -8.34 17.43
N ASP A 169 1.78 -7.08 17.04
CA ASP A 169 1.73 -5.93 17.96
C ASP A 169 0.29 -5.65 18.45
N LEU A 170 -0.70 -5.80 17.60
CA LEU A 170 -2.10 -5.71 18.01
C LEU A 170 -2.50 -6.83 18.98
N ALA A 171 -2.01 -8.04 18.76
CA ALA A 171 -2.29 -9.16 19.67
C ALA A 171 -1.58 -9.02 21.03
N ASN A 172 -0.31 -8.61 21.05
CA ASN A 172 0.58 -8.70 22.22
C ASN A 172 0.97 -7.35 22.84
N GLY A 173 0.75 -6.21 22.15
CA GLY A 173 1.31 -4.90 22.46
C GLY A 173 2.69 -4.71 21.84
N THR A 174 3.09 -3.45 21.65
CA THR A 174 4.45 -3.11 21.24
C THR A 174 5.39 -3.40 22.42
N THR A 175 6.43 -4.20 22.22
CA THR A 175 7.50 -4.33 23.20
C THR A 175 8.32 -3.02 23.19
N THR A 176 8.10 -2.13 24.16
CA THR A 176 9.03 -1.05 24.44
C THR A 176 10.31 -1.66 24.98
N VAL A 177 11.38 -1.58 24.21
CA VAL A 177 12.72 -1.90 24.74
C VAL A 177 13.18 -0.68 25.54
N ASP A 178 12.87 -0.64 26.84
CA ASP A 178 13.57 0.27 27.74
C ASP A 178 15.05 -0.09 27.77
N ALA A 179 15.88 0.89 27.46
CA ALA A 179 17.32 0.78 27.60
C ALA A 179 17.68 0.73 29.09
N SER A 180 17.71 -0.45 29.68
CA SER A 180 18.30 -0.71 30.99
C SER A 180 19.05 -2.04 30.94
N THR A 181 20.37 -1.90 31.03
CA THR A 181 21.43 -2.86 31.25
C THR A 181 21.04 -4.17 31.94
N SER A 182 21.09 -5.26 31.19
CA SER A 182 21.66 -6.55 31.62
C SER A 182 21.88 -7.40 30.37
N ALA A 183 23.13 -7.84 30.19
CA ALA A 183 23.51 -8.71 29.09
C ALA A 183 22.81 -10.06 29.22
N PRO A 184 22.06 -10.51 28.23
CA PRO A 184 21.67 -11.91 28.12
C PRO A 184 22.59 -12.65 27.16
N ALA A 185 22.69 -13.94 27.42
CA ALA A 185 23.40 -14.93 26.64
C ALA A 185 23.17 -14.79 25.13
N ALA A 186 24.22 -15.09 24.37
CA ALA A 186 24.28 -15.07 22.92
C ALA A 186 23.05 -15.72 22.25
N GLN A 187 22.11 -14.88 21.85
CA GLN A 187 21.20 -15.22 20.77
C GLN A 187 21.96 -14.98 19.47
N SER A 188 21.96 -15.99 18.62
CA SER A 188 22.56 -15.95 17.29
C SER A 188 22.21 -14.63 16.60
N ALA A 189 23.22 -13.84 16.25
CA ALA A 189 23.10 -12.59 15.55
C ALA A 189 22.18 -12.80 14.34
N ARG A 190 21.08 -12.02 14.30
CA ARG A 190 20.33 -11.83 13.05
C ARG A 190 21.34 -11.44 11.99
N PRO A 191 21.32 -12.06 10.81
CA PRO A 191 22.21 -11.60 9.75
C PRO A 191 21.98 -10.09 9.55
N GLN A 192 23.05 -9.32 9.71
CA GLN A 192 23.07 -7.91 9.38
C GLN A 192 22.63 -7.84 7.92
N ALA A 193 21.60 -7.00 7.61
CA ALA A 193 21.13 -6.85 6.25
C ALA A 193 22.34 -6.58 5.36
N THR A 194 22.74 -7.57 4.60
CA THR A 194 23.70 -7.36 3.53
C THR A 194 22.99 -6.43 2.57
N VAL A 195 23.55 -5.25 2.34
CA VAL A 195 23.06 -4.33 1.31
C VAL A 195 23.06 -5.14 0.02
N SER A 196 21.90 -5.68 -0.36
CA SER A 196 21.78 -6.40 -1.62
C SER A 196 22.07 -5.38 -2.71
N GLY A 197 22.95 -5.74 -3.61
CA GLY A 197 23.22 -4.96 -4.82
C GLY A 197 21.94 -4.67 -5.60
N ASN A 198 22.07 -4.03 -6.75
CA ASN A 198 20.95 -3.79 -7.65
C ASN A 198 20.24 -5.11 -7.97
N VAL A 199 18.92 -5.12 -7.94
CA VAL A 199 18.12 -6.25 -8.40
C VAL A 199 18.02 -6.19 -9.92
N ASN A 200 18.44 -7.25 -10.59
CA ASN A 200 18.29 -7.34 -12.03
C ASN A 200 16.87 -7.83 -12.35
N VAL A 201 16.19 -7.08 -13.18
CA VAL A 201 14.89 -7.43 -13.74
C VAL A 201 15.07 -7.86 -15.20
N ARG A 202 14.53 -9.02 -15.55
CA ARG A 202 14.47 -9.52 -16.91
C ARG A 202 13.02 -9.58 -17.37
N TYR A 203 12.77 -9.10 -18.57
CA TYR A 203 11.41 -9.02 -19.08
C TYR A 203 11.40 -9.06 -20.59
N GLY A 204 10.25 -9.40 -21.16
CA GLY A 204 10.04 -9.45 -22.60
C GLY A 204 8.58 -9.35 -22.96
N LEU A 205 8.34 -8.87 -24.17
CA LEU A 205 7.03 -8.76 -24.79
C LEU A 205 6.89 -9.76 -25.94
N HIS A 206 5.69 -10.28 -26.11
CA HIS A 206 5.30 -11.12 -27.21
C HIS A 206 4.55 -10.28 -28.24
N LEU A 207 4.93 -10.39 -29.51
CA LEU A 207 4.24 -9.71 -30.62
C LEU A 207 2.82 -10.25 -30.77
N LEU A 208 1.87 -9.38 -30.97
CA LEU A 208 0.47 -9.75 -31.22
C LEU A 208 0.39 -10.71 -32.43
N GLY A 209 -0.03 -11.95 -32.16
CA GLY A 209 -0.11 -13.01 -33.17
C GLY A 209 1.24 -13.48 -33.74
N GLY A 210 2.35 -13.11 -33.10
CA GLY A 210 3.71 -13.42 -33.53
C GLY A 210 4.48 -14.35 -32.59
N SER A 211 5.67 -13.91 -32.19
CA SER A 211 6.57 -14.65 -31.31
C SER A 211 7.13 -13.75 -30.18
N TRP A 212 7.73 -14.37 -29.17
CA TRP A 212 8.49 -13.64 -28.15
C TRP A 212 9.66 -12.87 -28.77
N LEU A 213 9.78 -11.62 -28.40
CA LEU A 213 10.96 -10.80 -28.66
C LEU A 213 12.11 -11.18 -27.72
N ASP A 214 13.30 -10.63 -27.98
CA ASP A 214 14.47 -10.83 -27.12
C ASP A 214 14.22 -10.33 -25.68
N GLU A 215 14.82 -11.06 -24.74
CA GLU A 215 14.76 -10.70 -23.31
C GLU A 215 15.62 -9.45 -23.04
N VAL A 216 15.08 -8.51 -22.31
CA VAL A 216 15.78 -7.31 -21.85
C VAL A 216 16.13 -7.48 -20.38
N THR A 217 17.37 -7.10 -20.01
CA THR A 217 17.80 -7.02 -18.61
C THR A 217 17.95 -5.57 -18.21
N ASN A 218 17.22 -5.15 -17.18
CA ASN A 218 17.15 -3.75 -16.75
C ASN A 218 16.69 -2.82 -17.90
N PHE A 219 17.25 -1.63 -18.01
CA PHE A 219 16.97 -0.73 -19.12
C PHE A 219 18.22 -0.01 -19.59
N GLY A 220 18.17 0.57 -20.78
CA GLY A 220 19.27 1.34 -21.37
C GLY A 220 18.78 2.30 -22.45
N SER A 221 19.72 3.04 -23.02
CA SER A 221 19.43 4.02 -24.08
C SER A 221 19.46 3.45 -25.51
N GLY A 222 19.98 2.24 -25.69
CA GLY A 222 20.03 1.57 -27.00
C GLY A 222 18.81 0.69 -27.29
N ASP A 223 18.81 0.07 -28.46
CA ASP A 223 17.72 -0.79 -28.93
C ASP A 223 17.45 -2.01 -28.04
N ASN A 224 18.45 -2.47 -27.28
CA ASN A 224 18.33 -3.53 -26.28
C ASN A 224 17.96 -2.99 -24.88
N GLY A 225 17.65 -1.72 -24.74
CA GLY A 225 17.36 -1.06 -23.48
C GLY A 225 15.87 -0.98 -23.14
N PHE A 226 15.00 -1.61 -23.93
CA PHE A 226 13.55 -1.69 -23.72
C PHE A 226 13.00 -2.99 -24.31
N ALA A 227 11.93 -3.52 -23.73
CA ALA A 227 11.16 -4.59 -24.34
C ALA A 227 10.13 -3.98 -25.29
N GLY A 228 9.86 -4.69 -26.37
CA GLY A 228 8.91 -4.29 -27.42
C GLY A 228 9.58 -4.00 -28.73
N MET A 229 8.78 -3.93 -29.77
CA MET A 229 9.21 -3.61 -31.13
C MET A 229 8.50 -2.32 -31.58
N PRO A 230 9.24 -1.26 -31.93
CA PRO A 230 8.64 0.03 -32.30
C PRO A 230 7.57 -0.09 -33.38
N ASN A 231 6.41 0.54 -33.12
CA ASN A 231 5.22 0.56 -33.98
C ASN A 231 4.51 -0.81 -34.12
N TYR A 232 4.80 -1.77 -33.24
CA TYR A 232 4.09 -3.05 -33.18
C TYR A 232 3.24 -3.16 -31.91
N GLN A 233 2.28 -4.07 -31.95
CA GLN A 233 1.38 -4.37 -30.81
C GLN A 233 1.83 -5.66 -30.13
N HIS A 234 1.51 -5.78 -28.85
CA HIS A 234 1.93 -6.88 -27.99
C HIS A 234 0.74 -7.47 -27.25
N ASP A 235 0.77 -8.76 -26.95
CA ASP A 235 -0.32 -9.49 -26.31
C ASP A 235 0.08 -10.23 -25.02
N LEU A 236 1.40 -10.52 -24.82
CA LEU A 236 1.88 -11.13 -23.58
C LEU A 236 3.11 -10.39 -23.03
N LEU A 237 3.21 -10.36 -21.70
CA LEU A 237 4.36 -9.82 -20.95
C LEU A 237 4.82 -10.84 -19.92
N TYR A 238 6.12 -11.11 -19.83
CA TYR A 238 6.69 -11.80 -18.69
C TYR A 238 7.74 -10.94 -18.01
N ILE A 239 7.84 -11.05 -16.67
CA ILE A 239 8.83 -10.35 -15.85
C ILE A 239 9.35 -11.31 -14.78
N LYS A 240 10.67 -11.36 -14.61
CA LYS A 240 11.32 -12.06 -13.49
C LYS A 240 12.47 -11.26 -12.94
N VAL A 241 12.78 -11.48 -11.67
CA VAL A 241 13.90 -10.86 -10.95
C VAL A 241 14.87 -11.91 -10.46
N ASP A 242 16.13 -11.53 -10.27
CA ASP A 242 17.16 -12.43 -9.72
C ASP A 242 17.15 -12.45 -8.19
N HIS A 243 16.46 -11.48 -7.57
CA HIS A 243 16.35 -11.37 -6.11
C HIS A 243 15.02 -10.71 -5.71
N GLY A 244 14.44 -11.14 -4.56
CA GLY A 244 13.10 -10.71 -4.18
C GLY A 244 12.01 -11.37 -5.02
N SER A 245 10.88 -10.73 -5.14
CA SER A 245 9.79 -11.17 -6.00
C SER A 245 9.07 -10.00 -6.66
N VAL A 246 8.45 -10.27 -7.80
CA VAL A 246 7.67 -9.31 -8.55
C VAL A 246 6.29 -9.90 -8.85
N LYS A 247 5.25 -9.08 -8.72
CA LYS A 247 3.93 -9.38 -9.28
C LYS A 247 3.58 -8.32 -10.31
N TYR A 248 2.93 -8.75 -11.38
CA TYR A 248 2.57 -7.87 -12.49
C TYR A 248 1.29 -8.32 -13.16
N ARG A 249 0.64 -7.39 -13.82
CA ARG A 249 -0.52 -7.66 -14.67
C ARG A 249 -0.57 -6.69 -15.83
N VAL A 250 -1.38 -7.01 -16.82
CA VAL A 250 -1.65 -6.14 -17.95
C VAL A 250 -3.14 -5.82 -18.05
N HIS A 251 -3.42 -4.67 -18.63
CA HIS A 251 -4.73 -4.31 -19.16
C HIS A 251 -4.71 -4.57 -20.66
N THR A 252 -5.78 -5.15 -21.19
CA THR A 252 -5.96 -5.33 -22.63
C THR A 252 -7.16 -4.53 -23.11
N VAL A 253 -7.11 -4.08 -24.37
CA VAL A 253 -8.21 -3.34 -24.98
C VAL A 253 -9.50 -4.15 -24.98
N GLN A 254 -9.40 -5.47 -25.08
CA GLN A 254 -10.54 -6.36 -25.19
C GLN A 254 -11.15 -6.78 -23.85
N SER A 255 -10.32 -7.06 -22.83
CA SER A 255 -10.75 -7.69 -21.58
C SER A 255 -10.54 -6.83 -20.33
N GLY A 256 -9.89 -5.66 -20.45
CA GLY A 256 -9.56 -4.84 -19.31
C GLY A 256 -8.41 -5.41 -18.47
N TRP A 257 -8.39 -5.14 -17.16
CA TRP A 257 -7.36 -5.66 -16.27
C TRP A 257 -7.47 -7.18 -16.12
N LEU A 258 -6.38 -7.86 -16.40
CA LEU A 258 -6.24 -9.30 -16.19
C LEU A 258 -5.70 -9.63 -14.79
N PRO A 259 -5.81 -10.88 -14.33
CA PRO A 259 -5.27 -11.30 -13.02
C PRO A 259 -3.77 -11.06 -12.86
N TRP A 260 -3.33 -10.88 -11.62
CA TRP A 260 -1.92 -10.75 -11.25
C TRP A 260 -1.15 -12.05 -11.49
N VAL A 261 0.05 -11.93 -12.06
CA VAL A 261 1.02 -13.00 -12.27
C VAL A 261 2.24 -12.74 -11.38
N ALA A 262 2.76 -13.77 -10.74
CA ALA A 262 3.97 -13.71 -9.91
C ALA A 262 5.10 -14.60 -10.44
N LYS A 263 4.83 -15.45 -11.43
CA LYS A 263 5.81 -16.35 -12.05
C LYS A 263 6.27 -15.76 -13.38
N GLY A 264 7.57 -15.57 -13.54
CA GLY A 264 8.16 -15.08 -14.78
C GLY A 264 8.62 -16.22 -15.69
N ASP A 265 7.73 -16.81 -16.46
CA ASP A 265 8.02 -17.93 -17.35
C ASP A 265 7.26 -17.79 -18.67
N ARG A 266 7.96 -17.35 -19.71
CA ARG A 266 7.37 -17.16 -21.04
C ARG A 266 6.89 -18.45 -21.73
N ASN A 267 7.28 -19.63 -21.22
CA ASN A 267 6.82 -20.91 -21.76
C ASN A 267 5.49 -21.36 -21.14
N ASP A 268 5.09 -20.76 -20.01
CA ASP A 268 3.80 -20.99 -19.36
C ASP A 268 2.88 -19.79 -19.63
N THR A 269 2.20 -19.84 -20.79
CA THR A 269 1.32 -18.75 -21.23
C THR A 269 0.01 -18.63 -20.44
N VAL A 270 -0.23 -19.50 -19.47
CA VAL A 270 -1.43 -19.47 -18.63
C VAL A 270 -1.16 -18.81 -17.29
N ASN A 271 -0.03 -19.16 -16.63
CA ASN A 271 0.27 -18.69 -15.29
C ASN A 271 1.65 -18.00 -15.17
N GLY A 272 2.48 -18.10 -16.21
CA GLY A 272 3.86 -17.62 -16.20
C GLY A 272 4.06 -16.25 -16.83
N CYS A 273 3.07 -15.74 -17.57
CA CYS A 273 3.07 -14.41 -18.16
C CYS A 273 1.69 -13.77 -18.07
N ALA A 274 1.65 -12.45 -18.10
CA ALA A 274 0.42 -11.66 -18.11
C ALA A 274 0.00 -11.36 -19.55
N GLY A 275 -1.28 -11.40 -19.83
CA GLY A 275 -1.86 -11.18 -21.15
C GLY A 275 -2.69 -12.37 -21.63
N ASN A 276 -3.41 -12.15 -22.69
CA ASN A 276 -4.14 -13.18 -23.43
C ASN A 276 -3.64 -13.16 -24.88
N ALA A 277 -3.27 -14.31 -25.42
CA ALA A 277 -2.83 -14.40 -26.81
C ALA A 277 -3.91 -13.82 -27.75
N GLY A 278 -3.52 -12.86 -28.58
CA GLY A 278 -4.40 -12.18 -29.51
C GLY A 278 -5.13 -10.95 -28.96
N GLU A 279 -4.92 -10.57 -27.69
CA GLU A 279 -5.48 -9.35 -27.09
C GLU A 279 -4.40 -8.27 -26.94
N VAL A 280 -4.73 -7.05 -27.35
CA VAL A 280 -3.78 -5.93 -27.36
C VAL A 280 -3.56 -5.37 -25.97
N ILE A 281 -2.32 -5.38 -25.48
CA ILE A 281 -1.93 -4.71 -24.23
C ILE A 281 -1.93 -3.19 -24.43
N ASP A 282 -2.55 -2.46 -23.50
CA ASP A 282 -2.57 -0.99 -23.43
C ASP A 282 -2.28 -0.43 -22.05
N GLY A 283 -2.06 -1.29 -21.05
CA GLY A 283 -1.68 -0.92 -19.69
C GLY A 283 -0.88 -2.01 -18.99
N VAL A 284 0.07 -1.59 -18.15
CA VAL A 284 0.93 -2.48 -17.34
C VAL A 284 0.98 -2.00 -15.90
N GLN A 285 0.81 -2.91 -14.94
CA GLN A 285 1.10 -2.68 -13.52
C GLN A 285 2.14 -3.67 -13.02
N ILE A 286 3.08 -3.17 -12.22
CA ILE A 286 4.19 -3.98 -11.68
C ILE A 286 4.39 -3.56 -10.22
N ILE A 287 4.54 -4.53 -9.31
CA ILE A 287 4.88 -4.30 -7.90
C ILE A 287 6.06 -5.18 -7.54
N PHE A 288 7.10 -4.58 -6.96
CA PHE A 288 8.23 -5.32 -6.43
C PHE A 288 8.07 -5.55 -4.93
N LEU A 289 8.34 -6.77 -4.49
CA LEU A 289 8.29 -7.18 -3.09
C LEU A 289 9.72 -7.36 -2.57
N THR A 290 10.21 -6.35 -1.85
CA THR A 290 11.54 -6.39 -1.23
C THR A 290 11.58 -7.46 -0.13
N PRO A 291 12.59 -8.36 -0.10
CA PRO A 291 12.74 -9.33 0.97
C PRO A 291 12.86 -8.67 2.35
N ALA A 292 12.31 -9.33 3.36
CA ALA A 292 12.35 -8.84 4.73
C ALA A 292 13.80 -8.62 5.20
N GLY A 293 14.07 -7.46 5.80
CA GLY A 293 15.40 -7.09 6.32
C GLY A 293 16.34 -6.46 5.30
N GLU A 294 15.90 -6.23 4.06
CA GLU A 294 16.68 -5.53 3.04
C GLU A 294 16.24 -4.08 2.87
N SER A 295 17.13 -3.27 2.26
CA SER A 295 16.79 -1.90 1.88
C SER A 295 15.65 -1.90 0.89
N TYR A 296 14.61 -1.13 1.17
CA TYR A 296 13.39 -1.07 0.36
C TYR A 296 13.69 -0.65 -1.08
N LYS A 297 13.12 -1.37 -2.04
CA LYS A 297 13.21 -1.12 -3.47
C LYS A 297 11.81 -1.19 -4.07
N GLN A 298 11.62 -0.47 -5.16
CA GLN A 298 10.37 -0.43 -5.92
C GLN A 298 10.63 -0.79 -7.39
N ALA A 299 9.58 -1.18 -8.08
CA ALA A 299 9.58 -1.23 -9.53
C ALA A 299 9.31 0.18 -10.09
N TYR A 300 10.31 0.78 -10.73
CA TYR A 300 10.13 1.95 -11.56
C TYR A 300 10.01 1.51 -13.02
N TYR A 301 8.98 1.97 -13.70
CA TYR A 301 8.76 1.57 -15.08
C TYR A 301 8.02 2.64 -15.87
N ARG A 302 8.23 2.66 -17.17
CA ARG A 302 7.55 3.55 -18.10
C ARG A 302 7.28 2.85 -19.42
N SER A 303 6.30 3.33 -20.13
CA SER A 303 5.92 2.81 -21.44
C SER A 303 5.89 3.89 -22.50
N GLN A 304 5.91 3.46 -23.75
CA GLN A 304 5.53 4.24 -24.91
C GLN A 304 4.41 3.51 -25.62
N THR A 305 3.44 4.24 -26.15
CA THR A 305 2.36 3.69 -26.98
C THR A 305 2.67 3.87 -28.46
N THR A 306 2.04 3.08 -29.32
CA THR A 306 2.17 3.21 -30.77
C THR A 306 1.66 4.55 -31.32
N GLN A 307 0.90 5.30 -30.53
CA GLN A 307 0.29 6.57 -30.93
C GLN A 307 1.07 7.80 -30.44
N ARG A 308 2.18 7.59 -29.70
CA ARG A 308 2.96 8.68 -29.10
C ARG A 308 4.42 8.62 -29.47
N ALA A 309 5.02 9.78 -29.71
CA ALA A 309 6.42 9.89 -30.12
C ALA A 309 7.44 9.74 -28.98
N GLY A 310 7.00 9.69 -27.69
CA GLY A 310 7.88 9.67 -26.53
C GLY A 310 7.39 8.76 -25.43
N TRP A 311 8.25 8.59 -24.42
CA TRP A 311 7.92 7.86 -23.21
C TRP A 311 6.86 8.59 -22.39
N LEU A 312 5.91 7.84 -21.85
CA LEU A 312 4.98 8.32 -20.83
C LEU A 312 5.69 8.51 -19.49
N GLY A 313 4.99 9.09 -18.53
CA GLY A 313 5.49 9.29 -17.17
C GLY A 313 5.99 7.99 -16.51
N VAL A 314 6.90 8.14 -15.55
CA VAL A 314 7.40 7.01 -14.76
C VAL A 314 6.36 6.64 -13.71
N VAL A 315 6.05 5.35 -13.61
CA VAL A 315 5.22 4.75 -12.59
C VAL A 315 6.11 4.10 -11.54
N CYS A 316 5.71 4.16 -10.27
CA CYS A 316 6.39 3.50 -9.17
C CYS A 316 5.45 2.47 -8.53
N ASP A 317 5.78 1.20 -8.64
CA ASP A 317 4.92 0.07 -8.28
C ASP A 317 3.50 0.25 -8.89
N ASP A 318 2.45 0.29 -8.08
CA ASP A 318 1.08 0.52 -8.53
C ASP A 318 0.58 1.96 -8.30
N GLY A 319 1.50 2.91 -8.12
CA GLY A 319 1.18 4.31 -7.84
C GLY A 319 0.86 4.62 -6.37
N THR A 320 0.96 3.62 -5.49
CA THR A 320 0.64 3.78 -4.05
C THR A 320 1.88 3.85 -3.16
N SER A 321 3.07 3.50 -3.69
CA SER A 321 4.29 3.39 -2.91
C SER A 321 4.94 4.73 -2.55
N LEU A 322 4.84 5.73 -3.42
CA LEU A 322 5.46 7.05 -3.25
C LEU A 322 4.51 8.16 -3.71
N PRO A 323 4.28 9.21 -2.89
CA PRO A 323 3.31 10.27 -3.18
C PRO A 323 3.54 11.07 -4.47
N GLN A 324 4.80 11.15 -4.93
CA GLN A 324 5.17 11.85 -6.17
C GLN A 324 4.87 11.05 -7.44
N TYR A 325 4.48 9.78 -7.32
CA TYR A 325 4.10 8.91 -8.43
C TYR A 325 2.63 8.55 -8.27
N THR A 326 1.77 9.31 -8.92
CA THR A 326 0.30 9.15 -8.83
C THR A 326 -0.27 8.26 -9.93
N ASP A 327 0.51 7.99 -10.97
CA ASP A 327 0.11 7.07 -12.03
C ASP A 327 0.12 5.64 -11.51
N THR A 328 -1.02 4.98 -11.62
CA THR A 328 -1.19 3.61 -11.10
C THR A 328 -0.76 2.53 -12.09
N TYR A 329 -0.51 2.89 -13.34
CA TYR A 329 -0.08 1.98 -14.40
C TYR A 329 0.70 2.73 -15.50
N ALA A 330 1.57 2.02 -16.21
CA ALA A 330 2.21 2.52 -17.41
C ALA A 330 1.41 2.11 -18.64
N GLY A 331 1.03 3.10 -19.46
CA GLY A 331 0.19 2.90 -20.64
C GLY A 331 -0.84 4.00 -20.80
N MET A 332 -1.72 3.79 -21.75
CA MET A 332 -2.90 4.63 -21.99
C MET A 332 -3.98 3.75 -22.59
N PHE A 333 -5.11 3.63 -21.89
CA PHE A 333 -6.21 2.78 -22.35
C PHE A 333 -6.67 3.14 -23.76
N GLY A 334 -6.77 2.13 -24.61
CA GLY A 334 -7.09 2.26 -26.03
C GLY A 334 -5.88 2.57 -26.93
N GLU A 335 -4.69 2.82 -26.37
CA GLU A 335 -3.46 3.03 -27.14
C GLU A 335 -2.53 1.80 -26.96
N PRO A 336 -2.28 1.02 -28.00
CA PRO A 336 -1.44 -0.19 -27.89
C PRO A 336 -0.05 0.10 -27.32
N LEU A 337 0.41 -0.75 -26.40
CA LEU A 337 1.76 -0.71 -25.86
C LEU A 337 2.78 -0.97 -26.96
N ASP A 338 3.72 -0.04 -27.13
CA ASP A 338 4.81 -0.10 -28.10
C ASP A 338 6.11 -0.64 -27.45
N ARG A 339 6.50 -0.04 -26.34
CA ARG A 339 7.74 -0.33 -25.61
C ARG A 339 7.56 -0.19 -24.10
N LEU A 340 8.38 -0.93 -23.36
CA LEU A 340 8.39 -0.94 -21.89
C LEU A 340 9.84 -0.91 -21.39
N GLN A 341 10.09 -0.06 -20.38
CA GLN A 341 11.33 -0.07 -19.58
C GLN A 341 11.02 -0.30 -18.11
N ILE A 342 11.83 -1.13 -17.45
CA ILE A 342 11.66 -1.50 -16.05
C ILE A 342 13.01 -1.43 -15.33
N SER A 343 12.97 -0.95 -14.08
CA SER A 343 14.09 -1.01 -13.12
C SER A 343 13.57 -1.34 -11.74
N ILE A 344 14.35 -2.12 -10.98
CA ILE A 344 14.09 -2.38 -9.57
C ILE A 344 15.18 -1.67 -8.76
N SER A 345 14.83 -0.60 -8.07
CA SER A 345 15.79 0.27 -7.39
C SER A 345 15.17 1.00 -6.18
N SER A 346 16.00 1.60 -5.35
CA SER A 346 15.58 2.42 -4.21
C SER A 346 15.26 3.87 -4.58
N ILE A 347 15.64 4.30 -5.78
CA ILE A 347 15.37 5.63 -6.33
C ILE A 347 14.98 5.51 -7.81
N ASN A 348 14.22 6.49 -8.31
CA ASN A 348 13.88 6.55 -9.73
C ASN A 348 15.15 6.72 -10.60
N PRO A 349 15.44 5.78 -11.52
CA PRO A 349 16.63 5.83 -12.36
C PRO A 349 16.39 6.46 -13.76
N PHE A 350 15.15 6.90 -14.10
CA PHE A 350 14.76 7.44 -15.41
C PHE A 350 14.93 8.94 -15.50
#